data_8da72881beb416d732105076595669b1
#
_entry.id   8da72881beb416d732105076595669b1
#
_cell.length_a   1.000
_cell.length_b   1.000
_cell.length_c   1.000
_cell.angle_alpha   90.00
_cell.angle_beta   90.00
_cell.angle_gamma   90.00
#
_symmetry.space_group_name_H-M   'P 1'
#
loop_
_entity.id
_entity.type
_entity.pdbx_description
1 polymer ?
#
loop_
_entity_poly.entity_id
_entity_poly.type
_entity_poly.pdbx_seq_one_letter_code
_entity_poly.pdbx_strand_id
1 'polypeptide(L)'
;MRPLLLIACGLAVATSSCSANDTGSTFQTGGGDLDASNGVDSPPDQFVLPDVSHPDSADAEGGNAYEPDATQDATDCPPGMSQPCDAPIPMGCQAVETCGNGLDDDCNGKADDTCSCTPGAVQSCFLGPPGRVGIGACVAGTQTCQGTAEFGTWGDCVDGLWPVAEVCDGLDNDCNGCVDDGLCCQPPITCPSSADIPEAHPFVPYQLDGKLWYSGPATAWKWDIQGGPCDALLGASYTVAGGNTATPTVNFTLSGDYTVTMTVTTPTGDLSCTFVIHVAGPGLRVELCWEGTGSRDVDLHMMRNDFHQDWCAEDYDCYYLTCKASNWKMQSWGYGNSPIAECSGGPEGDQWIDKGYCSNPRLDIDNIDKPGIPENINVDAPETGQTFRVMVHYYDGSGEPHPMVNIYCDGHRIATYGQAPDFVTGFNDAGGYGCQGSTWRVAEIKTDVSSGSTICDVRALHPPNQNTGYDVRQNTTSYQ
;
A
#
# COMPACT_ATOMS: atom_id res chain seq x y z
N MET A 1 -28.03 -30.75 -36.45
CA MET A 1 -29.39 -30.16 -36.55
C MET A 1 -29.62 -29.36 -35.28
N ARG A 2 -29.72 -28.04 -35.46
CA ARG A 2 -30.13 -27.09 -34.41
C ARG A 2 -31.63 -27.23 -34.09
N PRO A 3 -32.12 -26.73 -32.95
CA PRO A 3 -32.44 -25.31 -32.91
C PRO A 3 -31.98 -24.53 -31.65
N LEU A 4 -31.81 -23.24 -31.90
CA LEU A 4 -31.65 -22.12 -30.95
C LEU A 4 -32.95 -21.92 -30.14
N LEU A 5 -32.78 -21.46 -28.88
CA LEU A 5 -33.83 -20.75 -28.16
C LEU A 5 -33.23 -19.46 -27.57
N LEU A 6 -33.69 -18.31 -28.07
CA LEU A 6 -33.48 -16.98 -27.51
C LEU A 6 -34.48 -16.76 -26.35
N ILE A 7 -34.00 -16.25 -25.25
CA ILE A 7 -34.86 -15.58 -24.23
C ILE A 7 -34.30 -14.19 -23.95
N ALA A 8 -35.17 -13.22 -24.13
CA ALA A 8 -34.93 -11.80 -23.94
C ALA A 8 -34.94 -11.43 -22.46
N CYS A 9 -34.01 -10.55 -22.06
CA CYS A 9 -33.94 -9.98 -20.73
C CYS A 9 -34.59 -8.60 -20.73
N GLY A 10 -35.58 -8.42 -19.85
CA GLY A 10 -36.24 -7.13 -19.62
C GLY A 10 -35.54 -6.35 -18.51
N LEU A 11 -35.23 -5.10 -18.78
CA LEU A 11 -34.70 -4.10 -17.83
C LEU A 11 -35.84 -3.62 -16.91
N ALA A 12 -35.63 -3.62 -15.61
CA ALA A 12 -36.45 -2.87 -14.65
C ALA A 12 -35.55 -1.91 -13.88
N VAL A 13 -35.81 -0.62 -14.08
CA VAL A 13 -35.18 0.51 -13.34
C VAL A 13 -36.01 0.76 -12.09
N ALA A 14 -35.40 0.72 -10.92
CA ALA A 14 -36.02 1.16 -9.67
C ALA A 14 -35.23 2.36 -9.11
N THR A 15 -35.88 3.51 -9.09
CA THR A 15 -35.41 4.73 -8.42
C THR A 15 -35.87 4.72 -6.96
N SER A 16 -34.96 4.89 -6.03
CA SER A 16 -35.28 5.14 -4.62
C SER A 16 -34.71 6.46 -4.19
N SER A 17 -35.58 7.35 -3.80
CA SER A 17 -35.34 8.67 -3.20
C SER A 17 -35.13 8.52 -1.68
N CYS A 18 -34.04 9.08 -1.14
CA CYS A 18 -33.85 9.27 0.30
C CYS A 18 -34.36 10.63 0.76
N SER A 19 -35.25 10.61 1.74
CA SER A 19 -35.70 11.78 2.50
C SER A 19 -34.87 11.93 3.76
N ALA A 20 -34.39 13.15 4.01
CA ALA A 20 -33.77 13.55 5.26
C ALA A 20 -34.84 13.84 6.31
N ASN A 21 -34.67 13.34 7.52
CA ASN A 21 -35.43 13.80 8.69
C ASN A 21 -34.48 14.53 9.64
N ASP A 22 -34.85 15.77 9.84
CA ASP A 22 -34.29 16.72 10.80
C ASP A 22 -35.01 16.54 12.14
N THR A 23 -34.30 16.33 13.25
CA THR A 23 -34.85 16.48 14.59
C THR A 23 -33.89 17.27 15.45
N GLY A 24 -34.27 18.51 15.70
CA GLY A 24 -33.60 19.43 16.60
C GLY A 24 -33.66 18.98 18.06
N SER A 25 -32.65 19.35 18.80
CA SER A 25 -32.66 19.36 20.26
C SER A 25 -31.99 20.62 20.77
N THR A 26 -32.78 21.42 21.45
CA THR A 26 -32.45 22.62 22.21
C THR A 26 -31.60 22.28 23.44
N PHE A 27 -30.62 23.12 23.74
CA PHE A 27 -30.01 23.08 25.07
C PHE A 27 -29.86 24.42 25.74
N GLN A 28 -30.16 24.39 27.03
CA GLN A 28 -30.23 25.48 27.96
C GLN A 28 -28.86 25.95 28.45
N THR A 29 -28.83 27.24 28.73
CA THR A 29 -27.79 28.01 29.38
C THR A 29 -27.68 27.73 30.87
N GLY A 30 -26.44 27.62 31.38
CA GLY A 30 -26.12 27.71 32.79
C GLY A 30 -24.75 28.36 32.97
N GLY A 31 -24.74 29.55 33.57
CA GLY A 31 -23.55 30.33 33.80
C GLY A 31 -22.81 29.95 35.08
N GLY A 32 -21.59 30.39 35.20
CA GLY A 32 -20.75 30.29 36.41
C GLY A 32 -19.37 30.91 36.17
N ASP A 33 -19.13 32.01 36.82
CA ASP A 33 -17.98 32.89 36.73
C ASP A 33 -16.70 32.35 37.41
N LEU A 34 -15.56 33.03 37.04
CA LEU A 34 -14.28 33.27 37.74
C LEU A 34 -13.23 32.13 37.69
N ASP A 35 -11.99 32.30 37.28
CA ASP A 35 -11.00 33.33 37.57
C ASP A 35 -9.73 33.16 36.68
N ALA A 36 -8.96 34.21 36.55
CA ALA A 36 -7.81 34.39 35.67
C ALA A 36 -6.55 33.64 36.10
N SER A 37 -5.78 33.06 35.16
CA SER A 37 -4.31 33.23 35.13
C SER A 37 -3.69 32.73 33.83
N ASN A 38 -3.03 33.64 33.17
CA ASN A 38 -1.94 33.56 32.18
C ASN A 38 -1.51 32.18 31.65
N GLY A 39 -1.78 31.93 30.39
CA GLY A 39 -1.09 30.97 29.54
C GLY A 39 -1.15 31.49 28.11
N VAL A 40 0.01 31.86 27.58
CA VAL A 40 0.16 32.36 26.20
C VAL A 40 0.02 31.17 25.26
N ASP A 41 -1.17 30.98 24.66
CA ASP A 41 -1.35 30.05 23.56
C ASP A 41 -0.89 30.72 22.25
N SER A 42 0.13 30.15 21.65
CA SER A 42 0.50 30.44 20.28
C SER A 42 -0.52 29.80 19.33
N PRO A 43 -0.97 30.51 18.30
CA PRO A 43 -1.83 29.93 17.28
C PRO A 43 -1.07 28.91 16.42
N PRO A 44 -1.74 27.94 15.80
CA PRO A 44 -1.12 26.92 14.97
C PRO A 44 -0.44 27.54 13.77
N ASP A 45 0.75 27.03 13.46
CA ASP A 45 1.62 27.42 12.36
C ASP A 45 0.84 27.62 11.06
N GLN A 46 0.80 28.86 10.61
CA GLN A 46 0.47 29.17 9.22
C GLN A 46 1.68 28.75 8.38
N PHE A 47 1.40 27.96 7.35
CA PHE A 47 2.36 27.62 6.31
C PHE A 47 2.86 28.93 5.67
N VAL A 48 4.04 29.38 6.08
CA VAL A 48 4.72 30.52 5.46
C VAL A 48 5.36 29.97 4.19
N LEU A 49 4.85 30.38 3.04
CA LEU A 49 5.55 30.26 1.78
C LEU A 49 6.89 30.99 1.90
N PRO A 50 8.00 30.43 1.37
CA PRO A 50 9.27 31.14 1.39
C PRO A 50 9.12 32.46 0.64
N ASP A 51 9.49 33.52 1.31
CA ASP A 51 9.58 34.89 0.78
C ASP A 51 10.60 34.90 -0.37
N VAL A 52 10.10 34.94 -1.60
CA VAL A 52 10.93 35.17 -2.76
C VAL A 52 11.24 36.65 -2.74
N SER A 53 12.36 37.01 -2.04
CA SER A 53 12.93 38.34 -2.10
C SER A 53 13.26 38.70 -3.55
N HIS A 54 12.48 39.60 -4.11
CA HIS A 54 12.83 40.27 -5.35
C HIS A 54 14.21 40.97 -5.18
N PRO A 55 15.13 40.75 -6.09
CA PRO A 55 16.32 41.64 -6.14
C PRO A 55 15.88 43.03 -6.52
N ASP A 56 16.35 43.99 -5.73
CA ASP A 56 16.12 45.42 -5.90
C ASP A 56 16.34 45.86 -7.35
N SER A 57 15.34 46.59 -7.86
CA SER A 57 15.44 47.31 -9.13
C SER A 57 16.49 48.40 -9.04
N ALA A 58 17.62 48.19 -9.65
CA ALA A 58 18.54 49.25 -10.02
C ALA A 58 18.95 49.06 -11.47
N ASP A 59 18.70 50.11 -12.26
CA ASP A 59 19.18 50.42 -13.58
C ASP A 59 18.37 49.88 -14.75
N ALA A 60 17.34 50.65 -15.09
CA ALA A 60 16.71 50.64 -16.41
C ALA A 60 17.65 51.29 -17.43
N GLU A 61 18.37 50.52 -18.18
CA GLU A 61 18.88 50.88 -19.51
C GLU A 61 18.85 49.66 -20.45
N GLY A 62 18.00 49.72 -21.47
CA GLY A 62 18.10 48.85 -22.64
C GLY A 62 17.09 47.67 -22.66
N GLY A 63 16.05 47.82 -23.48
CA GLY A 63 15.10 46.77 -23.77
C GLY A 63 15.81 45.50 -24.21
N ASN A 64 15.64 44.46 -23.41
CA ASN A 64 15.88 43.11 -23.84
C ASN A 64 14.53 42.51 -24.16
N ALA A 65 14.30 42.28 -25.43
CA ALA A 65 13.32 41.32 -25.87
C ALA A 65 13.55 40.05 -25.06
N TYR A 66 12.51 39.46 -24.51
CA TYR A 66 12.53 38.15 -23.92
C TYR A 66 13.06 37.15 -24.95
N GLU A 67 14.35 36.85 -24.89
CA GLU A 67 14.93 35.68 -25.49
C GLU A 67 14.92 34.62 -24.40
N PRO A 68 14.19 33.50 -24.58
CA PRO A 68 14.33 32.38 -23.66
C PRO A 68 15.81 32.00 -23.65
N ASP A 69 16.42 31.95 -22.46
CA ASP A 69 17.79 31.47 -22.31
C ASP A 69 17.84 29.96 -22.63
N ALA A 70 17.99 29.68 -23.91
CA ALA A 70 18.15 28.33 -24.43
C ALA A 70 19.59 27.83 -24.16
N THR A 71 20.05 27.88 -22.91
CA THR A 71 21.41 27.44 -22.57
C THR A 71 21.51 26.01 -22.07
N GLN A 72 20.42 25.27 -21.97
CA GLN A 72 20.49 23.80 -21.92
C GLN A 72 19.82 23.23 -23.18
N ASP A 73 20.65 22.92 -24.17
CA ASP A 73 20.20 22.24 -25.38
C ASP A 73 19.64 20.84 -24.99
N ALA A 74 18.37 20.58 -25.26
CA ALA A 74 17.71 19.30 -25.02
C ALA A 74 18.44 18.11 -25.67
N THR A 75 19.42 18.39 -26.54
CA THR A 75 20.27 17.37 -27.18
C THR A 75 21.29 16.75 -26.22
N ASP A 76 21.62 17.39 -25.08
CA ASP A 76 22.58 16.89 -24.11
C ASP A 76 21.92 16.10 -22.96
N CYS A 77 20.60 15.95 -22.97
CA CYS A 77 19.89 15.19 -21.96
C CYS A 77 20.17 13.69 -22.09
N PRO A 78 20.32 12.96 -20.96
CA PRO A 78 20.29 11.50 -21.00
C PRO A 78 19.02 10.99 -21.71
N PRO A 79 19.10 9.91 -22.49
CA PRO A 79 17.94 9.37 -23.20
C PRO A 79 16.75 9.13 -22.25
N GLY A 80 15.59 9.71 -22.60
CA GLY A 80 14.36 9.60 -21.79
C GLY A 80 14.17 10.68 -20.72
N MET A 81 15.06 11.67 -20.64
CA MET A 81 14.92 12.82 -19.74
C MET A 81 14.61 14.14 -20.45
N SER A 82 14.73 14.19 -21.76
CA SER A 82 14.30 15.36 -22.53
C SER A 82 12.78 15.36 -22.70
N GLN A 83 12.17 16.50 -22.53
CA GLN A 83 10.76 16.73 -22.86
C GLN A 83 10.69 17.47 -24.21
N PRO A 84 10.45 16.78 -25.35
CA PRO A 84 10.31 17.44 -26.63
C PRO A 84 8.98 18.19 -26.71
N CYS A 85 9.00 19.37 -27.28
CA CYS A 85 7.79 20.14 -27.55
C CYS A 85 7.39 20.03 -29.02
N ASP A 86 6.26 19.40 -29.27
CA ASP A 86 5.64 19.32 -30.63
C ASP A 86 4.43 20.28 -30.74
N ALA A 87 4.16 21.11 -29.73
CA ALA A 87 3.07 22.08 -29.80
C ALA A 87 3.35 23.17 -30.82
N PRO A 88 2.33 23.67 -31.56
CA PRO A 88 2.53 24.79 -32.45
C PRO A 88 2.87 26.03 -31.62
N ILE A 89 4.01 26.68 -31.94
CA ILE A 89 4.45 27.90 -31.25
C ILE A 89 3.37 28.96 -31.43
N PRO A 90 2.81 29.53 -30.32
CA PRO A 90 1.85 30.63 -30.39
C PRO A 90 2.40 31.85 -31.15
N MET A 91 1.50 32.72 -31.63
CA MET A 91 1.91 33.95 -32.37
C MET A 91 2.93 34.74 -31.54
N GLY A 92 4.00 35.10 -32.19
CA GLY A 92 5.04 35.93 -31.60
C GLY A 92 4.68 37.42 -31.61
N CYS A 93 5.62 38.23 -31.10
CA CYS A 93 5.49 39.69 -30.99
C CYS A 93 5.28 40.38 -32.33
N GLN A 94 4.52 41.45 -32.33
CA GLN A 94 4.30 42.35 -33.45
C GLN A 94 5.23 43.57 -33.35
N ALA A 95 5.28 44.41 -34.37
CA ALA A 95 6.13 45.58 -34.32
C ALA A 95 5.49 46.78 -33.59
N VAL A 96 4.20 46.73 -33.32
CA VAL A 96 3.40 47.78 -32.70
C VAL A 96 2.20 47.20 -31.95
N GLU A 97 1.74 47.91 -30.93
CA GLU A 97 0.57 47.59 -30.16
C GLU A 97 -0.74 47.57 -30.97
N THR A 98 -1.60 46.58 -30.68
CA THR A 98 -2.97 46.52 -31.14
C THR A 98 -3.90 46.99 -30.03
N CYS A 99 -4.25 48.26 -30.06
CA CYS A 99 -4.97 48.92 -28.98
C CYS A 99 -6.30 48.26 -28.56
N GLY A 100 -6.50 48.10 -27.26
CA GLY A 100 -7.75 47.68 -26.63
C GLY A 100 -7.99 46.20 -26.55
N ASN A 101 -6.96 45.40 -26.75
CA ASN A 101 -6.99 43.96 -26.55
C ASN A 101 -6.38 43.52 -25.20
N GLY A 102 -5.63 44.41 -24.53
CA GLY A 102 -4.96 44.15 -23.26
C GLY A 102 -3.77 43.21 -23.34
N LEU A 103 -3.25 42.97 -24.53
CA LEU A 103 -2.06 42.16 -24.77
C LEU A 103 -0.84 43.05 -25.00
N ASP A 104 0.32 42.58 -24.62
CA ASP A 104 1.61 43.15 -24.98
C ASP A 104 2.00 42.64 -26.36
N ASP A 105 1.45 43.28 -27.40
CA ASP A 105 1.60 42.82 -28.78
C ASP A 105 3.03 43.02 -29.31
N ASP A 106 3.74 44.05 -28.83
CA ASP A 106 5.10 44.32 -29.26
C ASP A 106 6.16 43.70 -28.32
N CYS A 107 5.71 43.03 -27.25
CA CYS A 107 6.53 42.33 -26.27
C CYS A 107 7.57 43.23 -25.58
N ASN A 108 7.20 44.46 -25.30
CA ASN A 108 8.08 45.41 -24.60
C ASN A 108 7.89 45.35 -23.06
N GLY A 109 7.01 44.45 -22.56
CA GLY A 109 6.70 44.27 -21.15
C GLY A 109 5.58 45.17 -20.64
N LYS A 110 4.77 45.78 -21.53
CA LYS A 110 3.64 46.63 -21.18
C LYS A 110 2.51 46.44 -22.18
N ALA A 111 1.35 46.04 -21.71
CA ALA A 111 0.17 45.85 -22.54
C ALA A 111 -0.49 47.21 -22.87
N ASP A 112 -0.78 47.46 -24.16
CA ASP A 112 -1.46 48.67 -24.67
C ASP A 112 -0.78 49.98 -24.26
N ASP A 113 0.53 50.03 -24.04
CA ASP A 113 1.24 51.20 -23.46
C ASP A 113 1.24 52.43 -24.36
N THR A 114 1.17 52.25 -25.69
CA THR A 114 1.02 53.33 -26.65
C THR A 114 -0.43 53.71 -26.93
N CYS A 115 -1.37 53.08 -26.28
CA CYS A 115 -2.80 53.24 -26.53
C CYS A 115 -3.47 54.23 -25.52
N SER A 116 -4.32 55.13 -26.02
CA SER A 116 -5.12 56.01 -25.17
C SER A 116 -6.32 55.25 -24.55
N CYS A 117 -6.63 55.61 -23.34
CA CYS A 117 -7.77 55.02 -22.61
C CYS A 117 -8.62 56.10 -21.89
N THR A 118 -9.81 55.72 -21.41
CA THR A 118 -10.61 56.58 -20.55
C THR A 118 -10.16 56.44 -19.09
N PRO A 119 -9.75 57.54 -18.41
CA PRO A 119 -9.30 57.46 -17.03
C PRO A 119 -10.24 56.72 -16.10
N GLY A 120 -9.73 55.76 -15.32
CA GLY A 120 -10.49 54.88 -14.44
C GLY A 120 -11.09 53.64 -15.11
N ALA A 121 -10.96 53.45 -16.43
CA ALA A 121 -11.30 52.18 -17.07
C ALA A 121 -10.36 51.06 -16.60
N VAL A 122 -10.90 49.85 -16.48
CA VAL A 122 -10.18 48.64 -16.10
C VAL A 122 -10.33 47.62 -17.21
N GLN A 123 -9.25 46.99 -17.60
CA GLN A 123 -9.28 45.86 -18.54
C GLN A 123 -8.38 44.70 -18.09
N SER A 124 -8.60 43.53 -18.68
CA SER A 124 -7.71 42.40 -18.56
C SER A 124 -6.41 42.71 -19.33
N CYS A 125 -5.26 42.27 -18.83
CA CYS A 125 -3.98 42.46 -19.51
C CYS A 125 -3.07 41.26 -19.39
N PHE A 126 -2.09 41.16 -20.29
CA PHE A 126 -1.11 40.07 -20.29
C PHE A 126 0.24 40.57 -20.83
N LEU A 127 1.31 40.33 -20.05
CA LEU A 127 2.68 40.78 -20.38
C LEU A 127 3.51 39.66 -20.98
N GLY A 128 3.04 39.08 -22.04
CA GLY A 128 3.77 38.03 -22.77
C GLY A 128 3.32 37.97 -24.20
N PRO A 129 3.97 37.17 -25.05
CA PRO A 129 3.61 37.08 -26.45
C PRO A 129 2.11 36.78 -26.64
N PRO A 130 1.44 37.49 -27.55
CA PRO A 130 0.05 37.23 -27.89
C PRO A 130 -0.20 35.76 -28.19
N GLY A 131 -1.26 35.19 -27.65
CA GLY A 131 -1.61 33.77 -27.83
C GLY A 131 -1.09 32.84 -26.75
N ARG A 132 -0.27 33.31 -25.79
CA ARG A 132 0.17 32.52 -24.64
C ARG A 132 -0.73 32.68 -23.41
N VAL A 133 -1.61 33.66 -23.40
CA VAL A 133 -2.54 33.89 -22.31
C VAL A 133 -3.48 32.69 -22.11
N GLY A 134 -3.52 32.16 -20.88
CA GLY A 134 -4.35 30.99 -20.54
C GLY A 134 -3.79 29.65 -21.01
N ILE A 135 -2.53 29.61 -21.48
CA ILE A 135 -1.79 28.37 -21.74
C ILE A 135 -0.92 28.08 -20.53
N GLY A 136 -0.77 26.82 -20.16
CA GLY A 136 0.06 26.39 -19.05
C GLY A 136 -0.26 27.12 -17.75
N ALA A 137 0.78 27.67 -17.11
CA ALA A 137 0.67 28.42 -15.87
C ALA A 137 0.21 29.88 -16.07
N CYS A 138 0.13 30.38 -17.30
CA CYS A 138 -0.11 31.80 -17.58
C CYS A 138 -1.55 32.22 -17.38
N VAL A 139 -1.73 33.31 -16.61
CA VAL A 139 -3.03 33.88 -16.28
C VAL A 139 -3.02 35.37 -16.56
N ALA A 140 -4.08 35.87 -17.20
CA ALA A 140 -4.25 37.29 -17.40
C ALA A 140 -4.39 38.05 -16.07
N GLY A 141 -3.76 39.22 -15.99
CA GLY A 141 -3.91 40.17 -14.91
C GLY A 141 -4.93 41.26 -15.21
N THR A 142 -4.85 42.37 -14.50
CA THR A 142 -5.70 43.54 -14.68
C THR A 142 -4.86 44.82 -14.73
N GLN A 143 -5.26 45.78 -15.57
CA GLN A 143 -4.66 47.11 -15.60
C GLN A 143 -5.75 48.20 -15.56
N THR A 144 -5.39 49.36 -14.98
CA THR A 144 -6.32 50.49 -14.83
C THR A 144 -5.77 51.71 -15.59
N CYS A 145 -6.64 52.35 -16.36
CA CYS A 145 -6.29 53.54 -17.05
C CYS A 145 -6.01 54.73 -16.07
N GLN A 146 -4.83 55.27 -16.18
CA GLN A 146 -4.35 56.42 -15.35
C GLN A 146 -4.47 57.72 -16.12
N GLY A 147 -4.89 58.79 -15.42
CA GLY A 147 -5.02 60.13 -15.99
C GLY A 147 -6.07 60.93 -15.28
N THR A 148 -6.07 62.26 -15.49
CA THR A 148 -7.07 63.20 -14.94
C THR A 148 -7.69 64.08 -16.00
N ALA A 149 -7.34 63.86 -17.29
CA ALA A 149 -7.85 64.60 -18.44
C ALA A 149 -8.89 63.75 -19.20
N GLU A 150 -9.26 64.13 -20.42
CA GLU A 150 -10.19 63.44 -21.27
C GLU A 150 -9.70 62.05 -21.70
N PHE A 151 -8.36 61.88 -21.84
CA PHE A 151 -7.68 60.64 -22.16
C PHE A 151 -6.58 60.38 -21.13
N GLY A 152 -6.32 59.12 -20.89
CA GLY A 152 -5.25 58.62 -20.04
C GLY A 152 -4.36 57.61 -20.79
N THR A 153 -3.45 57.02 -20.04
CA THR A 153 -2.58 55.90 -20.47
C THR A 153 -2.85 54.71 -19.55
N TRP A 154 -2.70 53.50 -20.08
CA TRP A 154 -2.80 52.31 -19.27
C TRP A 154 -1.66 52.26 -18.22
N GLY A 155 -2.01 51.91 -16.99
CA GLY A 155 -1.05 51.61 -15.93
C GLY A 155 -0.50 50.24 -16.00
N ASP A 156 0.28 49.86 -14.99
CA ASP A 156 0.88 48.52 -14.90
C ASP A 156 -0.17 47.41 -14.88
N CYS A 157 0.13 46.31 -15.55
CA CYS A 157 -0.63 45.09 -15.51
C CYS A 157 -0.25 44.32 -14.23
N VAL A 158 -1.22 44.08 -13.36
CA VAL A 158 -1.02 43.44 -12.06
C VAL A 158 -1.87 42.18 -11.90
N ASP A 159 -1.49 41.35 -10.93
CA ASP A 159 -2.24 40.12 -10.57
C ASP A 159 -2.34 39.07 -11.68
N GLY A 160 -1.41 39.08 -12.65
CA GLY A 160 -1.27 38.07 -13.68
C GLY A 160 -0.06 37.17 -13.42
N LEU A 161 0.01 36.08 -14.19
CA LEU A 161 1.19 35.21 -14.30
C LEU A 161 1.69 35.23 -15.74
N TRP A 162 2.96 35.52 -15.89
CA TRP A 162 3.61 35.76 -17.18
C TRP A 162 4.54 34.59 -17.55
N PRO A 163 4.87 34.38 -18.84
CA PRO A 163 5.84 33.42 -19.23
C PRO A 163 7.19 33.62 -18.53
N VAL A 164 7.71 32.57 -17.93
CA VAL A 164 9.05 32.52 -17.33
C VAL A 164 9.79 31.29 -17.85
N ALA A 165 11.10 31.22 -17.63
CA ALA A 165 11.85 30.03 -18.04
C ALA A 165 11.31 28.77 -17.36
N GLU A 166 11.34 27.65 -18.09
CA GLU A 166 10.90 26.36 -17.58
C GLU A 166 11.67 25.93 -16.32
N VAL A 167 10.95 25.32 -15.39
CA VAL A 167 11.48 24.62 -14.19
C VAL A 167 10.83 23.23 -14.13
N CYS A 168 11.57 22.22 -13.68
CA CYS A 168 11.05 20.86 -13.58
C CYS A 168 10.04 20.72 -12.42
N ASP A 169 8.81 21.24 -12.61
CA ASP A 169 7.76 21.23 -11.59
C ASP A 169 6.43 20.62 -12.10
N GLY A 170 6.41 20.20 -13.36
CA GLY A 170 5.25 19.62 -14.01
C GLY A 170 4.26 20.67 -14.55
N LEU A 171 4.67 21.95 -14.59
CA LEU A 171 3.89 23.02 -15.20
C LEU A 171 4.55 23.50 -16.50
N ASP A 172 3.78 24.09 -17.38
CA ASP A 172 4.23 24.80 -18.55
C ASP A 172 4.45 26.27 -18.13
N ASN A 173 5.68 26.58 -17.70
CA ASN A 173 6.00 27.88 -17.10
C ASN A 173 6.22 28.96 -18.16
N ASP A 174 6.69 28.62 -19.35
CA ASP A 174 6.88 29.58 -20.44
C ASP A 174 5.64 29.71 -21.33
N CYS A 175 4.62 28.90 -21.06
CA CYS A 175 3.31 28.95 -21.69
C CYS A 175 3.34 28.71 -23.22
N ASN A 176 4.21 27.84 -23.65
CA ASN A 176 4.32 27.47 -25.06
C ASN A 176 3.45 26.25 -25.42
N GLY A 177 2.77 25.64 -24.45
CA GLY A 177 1.90 24.48 -24.60
C GLY A 177 2.60 23.15 -24.31
N CYS A 178 3.85 23.18 -23.82
CA CYS A 178 4.61 22.01 -23.45
C CYS A 178 5.09 22.16 -22.01
N VAL A 179 4.97 21.09 -21.24
CA VAL A 179 5.36 21.05 -19.84
C VAL A 179 6.83 20.67 -19.75
N ASP A 180 7.62 21.41 -18.94
CA ASP A 180 9.03 21.12 -18.64
C ASP A 180 9.91 20.94 -19.92
N ASP A 181 9.57 21.53 -21.02
CA ASP A 181 10.31 21.33 -22.28
C ASP A 181 11.66 22.09 -22.26
N GLY A 182 12.58 21.63 -23.10
CA GLY A 182 13.93 22.18 -23.10
C GLY A 182 14.76 21.81 -21.88
N LEU A 183 14.24 21.14 -20.89
CA LEU A 183 14.93 20.71 -19.69
C LEU A 183 15.16 19.19 -19.64
N CYS A 184 16.15 18.77 -18.86
CA CYS A 184 16.44 17.37 -18.59
C CYS A 184 15.77 16.93 -17.27
N CYS A 185 14.43 16.94 -17.25
CA CYS A 185 13.68 16.63 -16.05
C CYS A 185 13.66 15.12 -15.81
N GLN A 186 14.04 14.71 -14.61
CA GLN A 186 13.90 13.33 -14.20
C GLN A 186 12.42 13.03 -13.92
N PRO A 187 11.80 12.04 -14.59
CA PRO A 187 10.44 11.65 -14.29
C PRO A 187 10.28 11.29 -12.80
N PRO A 188 9.17 11.66 -12.16
CA PRO A 188 8.92 11.23 -10.78
C PRO A 188 8.70 9.73 -10.72
N ILE A 189 9.05 9.14 -9.57
CA ILE A 189 8.65 7.77 -9.26
C ILE A 189 7.21 7.79 -8.72
N THR A 190 6.34 6.97 -9.27
CA THR A 190 4.95 6.82 -8.81
C THR A 190 4.82 5.51 -8.06
N CYS A 191 4.77 5.57 -6.73
CA CYS A 191 4.67 4.37 -5.90
C CYS A 191 3.25 3.82 -5.92
N PRO A 192 3.08 2.49 -6.08
CA PRO A 192 1.78 1.86 -5.98
C PRO A 192 1.29 1.93 -4.52
N SER A 193 -0.01 2.06 -4.33
CA SER A 193 -0.60 1.75 -3.03
C SER A 193 -0.69 0.23 -2.87
N SER A 194 -0.65 -0.27 -1.62
CA SER A 194 -0.79 -1.71 -1.38
C SER A 194 -2.13 -2.26 -1.88
N ALA A 195 -3.16 -1.42 -2.03
CA ALA A 195 -4.45 -1.79 -2.58
C ALA A 195 -4.42 -2.00 -4.11
N ASP A 196 -3.45 -1.42 -4.80
CA ASP A 196 -3.29 -1.56 -6.26
C ASP A 196 -2.41 -2.75 -6.63
N ILE A 197 -1.75 -3.37 -5.64
CA ILE A 197 -0.91 -4.54 -5.83
C ILE A 197 -1.79 -5.80 -5.77
N PRO A 198 -1.83 -6.60 -6.86
CA PRO A 198 -2.55 -7.86 -6.83
C PRO A 198 -2.02 -8.79 -5.74
N GLU A 199 -2.91 -9.56 -5.14
CA GLU A 199 -2.56 -10.58 -4.17
C GLU A 199 -1.68 -11.66 -4.82
N ALA A 200 -0.64 -12.08 -4.12
CA ALA A 200 0.22 -13.18 -4.51
C ALA A 200 -0.20 -14.48 -3.81
N HIS A 201 0.18 -15.61 -4.39
CA HIS A 201 -0.11 -16.92 -3.81
C HIS A 201 1.17 -17.71 -3.57
N PRO A 202 1.25 -18.50 -2.49
CA PRO A 202 2.40 -19.36 -2.24
C PRO A 202 2.67 -20.31 -3.43
N PHE A 203 3.95 -20.44 -3.79
CA PHE A 203 4.44 -21.30 -4.89
C PHE A 203 3.98 -20.92 -6.30
N VAL A 204 3.33 -19.78 -6.45
CA VAL A 204 2.97 -19.20 -7.75
C VAL A 204 3.97 -18.10 -8.07
N PRO A 205 4.69 -18.14 -9.22
CA PRO A 205 5.59 -17.07 -9.61
C PRO A 205 4.87 -15.73 -9.69
N TYR A 206 5.35 -14.73 -8.97
CA TYR A 206 4.79 -13.39 -8.93
C TYR A 206 5.73 -12.42 -9.67
N GLN A 207 5.23 -11.84 -10.76
CA GLN A 207 6.00 -10.94 -11.60
C GLN A 207 5.81 -9.50 -11.15
N LEU A 208 6.90 -8.82 -10.80
CA LEU A 208 6.92 -7.37 -10.59
C LEU A 208 7.32 -6.65 -11.87
N ASP A 209 6.85 -5.43 -12.05
CA ASP A 209 7.25 -4.56 -13.16
C ASP A 209 7.47 -3.13 -12.65
N GLY A 210 8.72 -2.80 -12.35
CA GLY A 210 9.14 -1.48 -11.89
C GLY A 210 8.97 -0.38 -12.94
N LYS A 211 8.85 -0.75 -14.23
CA LYS A 211 8.61 0.24 -15.29
C LYS A 211 7.21 0.85 -15.25
N LEU A 212 6.28 0.20 -14.57
CA LEU A 212 4.96 0.78 -14.30
C LEU A 212 5.05 1.96 -13.32
N TRP A 213 6.11 2.00 -12.51
CA TRP A 213 6.27 2.98 -11.44
C TRP A 213 7.38 3.99 -11.71
N TYR A 214 8.29 3.68 -12.62
CA TYR A 214 9.33 4.59 -13.08
C TYR A 214 9.63 4.35 -14.56
N SER A 215 9.39 5.36 -15.38
CA SER A 215 9.57 5.31 -16.85
C SER A 215 10.87 5.97 -17.33
N GLY A 216 11.62 6.64 -16.44
CA GLY A 216 12.84 7.36 -16.77
C GLY A 216 14.05 6.45 -16.97
N PRO A 217 15.22 7.06 -17.26
CA PRO A 217 16.47 6.33 -17.44
C PRO A 217 16.94 5.72 -16.13
N ALA A 218 17.17 4.41 -16.13
CA ALA A 218 17.67 3.67 -14.98
C ALA A 218 18.99 2.99 -15.32
N THR A 219 19.97 3.13 -14.45
CA THR A 219 21.27 2.47 -14.56
C THR A 219 21.33 1.16 -13.77
N ALA A 220 20.52 1.05 -12.70
CA ALA A 220 20.39 -0.17 -11.91
C ALA A 220 19.01 -0.26 -11.24
N TRP A 221 18.63 -1.49 -10.92
CA TRP A 221 17.44 -1.83 -10.15
C TRP A 221 17.84 -2.68 -8.96
N LYS A 222 17.18 -2.49 -7.82
CA LYS A 222 17.33 -3.31 -6.63
C LYS A 222 15.98 -3.53 -5.97
N TRP A 223 15.75 -4.74 -5.50
CA TRP A 223 14.55 -5.13 -4.80
C TRP A 223 14.91 -5.75 -3.46
N ASP A 224 14.53 -5.08 -2.39
CA ASP A 224 14.65 -5.58 -1.03
C ASP A 224 13.28 -6.04 -0.55
N ILE A 225 13.19 -7.25 -0.05
CA ILE A 225 11.95 -7.83 0.48
C ILE A 225 12.18 -8.15 1.94
N GLN A 226 11.26 -7.74 2.80
CA GLN A 226 11.29 -7.96 4.24
C GLN A 226 9.89 -8.36 4.72
N GLY A 227 9.82 -8.88 5.95
CA GLY A 227 8.58 -9.35 6.53
C GLY A 227 8.25 -10.78 6.12
N GLY A 228 7.00 -11.09 6.02
CA GLY A 228 6.46 -12.43 5.90
C GLY A 228 5.95 -12.93 7.24
N PRO A 229 5.70 -14.24 7.35
CA PRO A 229 5.20 -14.82 8.59
C PRO A 229 6.18 -14.58 9.75
N CYS A 230 5.62 -14.46 10.95
CA CYS A 230 6.35 -14.22 12.20
C CYS A 230 7.09 -12.87 12.29
N ASP A 231 6.81 -11.92 11.44
CA ASP A 231 7.53 -10.63 11.34
C ASP A 231 9.06 -10.78 11.35
N ALA A 232 9.55 -11.96 11.03
CA ALA A 232 10.93 -12.30 11.10
C ALA A 232 11.57 -12.37 9.73
N LEU A 233 12.78 -11.93 9.65
CA LEU A 233 13.67 -11.93 8.51
C LEU A 233 13.98 -13.37 8.03
N LEU A 234 13.04 -13.97 7.32
CA LEU A 234 13.23 -15.33 6.84
C LEU A 234 13.70 -15.32 5.41
N GLY A 235 14.99 -15.39 5.23
CA GLY A 235 15.58 -15.63 3.93
C GLY A 235 15.17 -16.93 3.22
N ALA A 236 14.26 -17.70 3.84
CA ALA A 236 13.72 -18.94 3.30
C ALA A 236 12.26 -18.83 2.82
N SER A 237 11.55 -17.74 3.12
CA SER A 237 10.12 -17.60 2.79
C SER A 237 9.86 -17.09 1.38
N TYR A 238 10.90 -16.71 0.66
CA TYR A 238 10.81 -16.28 -0.74
C TYR A 238 12.13 -16.45 -1.48
N THR A 239 12.07 -16.46 -2.81
CA THR A 239 13.23 -16.37 -3.69
C THR A 239 12.98 -15.33 -4.78
N VAL A 240 14.03 -14.61 -5.20
CA VAL A 240 13.93 -13.58 -6.24
C VAL A 240 14.83 -13.95 -7.41
N ALA A 241 14.24 -14.10 -8.57
CA ALA A 241 14.96 -14.21 -9.84
C ALA A 241 14.95 -12.86 -10.56
N GLY A 242 16.12 -12.41 -11.03
CA GLY A 242 16.26 -11.12 -11.70
C GLY A 242 16.12 -9.90 -10.78
N GLY A 243 16.50 -10.02 -9.51
CA GLY A 243 16.40 -8.94 -8.51
C GLY A 243 17.21 -7.67 -8.81
N ASN A 244 18.04 -7.70 -9.85
CA ASN A 244 18.77 -6.54 -10.39
C ASN A 244 18.18 -6.01 -11.73
N THR A 245 16.98 -6.42 -12.07
CA THR A 245 16.25 -5.98 -13.28
C THR A 245 15.00 -5.21 -12.93
N ALA A 246 14.43 -4.52 -13.91
CA ALA A 246 13.15 -3.83 -13.74
C ALA A 246 11.97 -4.79 -13.48
N THR A 247 12.11 -6.04 -13.90
CA THR A 247 11.02 -7.02 -13.91
C THR A 247 11.43 -8.33 -13.23
N PRO A 248 11.66 -8.33 -11.90
CA PRO A 248 12.00 -9.56 -11.18
C PRO A 248 10.79 -10.46 -11.03
N THR A 249 11.06 -11.76 -10.88
CA THR A 249 10.06 -12.74 -10.47
C THR A 249 10.31 -13.15 -9.03
N VAL A 250 9.30 -13.05 -8.20
CA VAL A 250 9.34 -13.47 -6.80
C VAL A 250 8.52 -14.76 -6.63
N ASN A 251 9.09 -15.75 -5.96
CA ASN A 251 8.37 -16.96 -5.56
C ASN A 251 8.29 -16.96 -4.04
N PHE A 252 7.11 -16.74 -3.52
CA PHE A 252 6.81 -16.83 -2.10
C PHE A 252 6.50 -18.28 -1.74
N THR A 253 7.00 -18.74 -0.62
CA THR A 253 6.74 -20.10 -0.12
C THR A 253 5.79 -20.12 1.07
N LEU A 254 5.60 -18.97 1.72
CA LEU A 254 4.74 -18.82 2.88
C LEU A 254 3.77 -17.64 2.69
N SER A 255 2.57 -17.78 3.24
CA SER A 255 1.60 -16.67 3.32
C SER A 255 2.05 -15.62 4.33
N GLY A 256 1.64 -14.38 4.13
CA GLY A 256 1.95 -13.26 5.01
C GLY A 256 2.09 -11.95 4.25
N ASP A 257 2.36 -10.88 4.98
CA ASP A 257 2.61 -9.55 4.41
C ASP A 257 4.12 -9.35 4.21
N TYR A 258 4.50 -9.05 2.97
CA TYR A 258 5.88 -8.79 2.59
C TYR A 258 6.05 -7.35 2.18
N THR A 259 6.89 -6.62 2.91
CA THR A 259 7.27 -5.25 2.57
C THR A 259 8.34 -5.29 1.49
N VAL A 260 8.03 -4.74 0.33
CA VAL A 260 8.94 -4.68 -0.81
C VAL A 260 9.41 -3.26 -1.01
N THR A 261 10.72 -3.05 -1.04
CA THR A 261 11.34 -1.78 -1.40
C THR A 261 12.05 -1.94 -2.75
N MET A 262 11.51 -1.26 -3.76
CA MET A 262 12.16 -1.09 -5.05
C MET A 262 13.08 0.13 -4.98
N THR A 263 14.32 -0.01 -5.39
CA THR A 263 15.25 1.11 -5.58
C THR A 263 15.68 1.13 -7.05
N VAL A 264 15.57 2.28 -7.68
CA VAL A 264 16.07 2.53 -9.02
C VAL A 264 17.18 3.57 -8.95
N THR A 265 18.37 3.21 -9.46
CA THR A 265 19.49 4.13 -9.59
C THR A 265 19.37 4.88 -10.92
N THR A 266 19.33 6.18 -10.84
CA THR A 266 19.20 7.09 -11.98
C THR A 266 20.49 7.91 -12.17
N PRO A 267 20.69 8.63 -13.26
CA PRO A 267 21.82 9.52 -13.46
C PRO A 267 21.94 10.62 -12.40
N THR A 268 20.84 10.99 -11.74
CA THR A 268 20.79 12.06 -10.72
C THR A 268 20.73 11.56 -9.28
N GLY A 269 20.63 10.23 -9.06
CA GLY A 269 20.58 9.62 -7.73
C GLY A 269 19.59 8.46 -7.66
N ASP A 270 19.42 7.92 -6.46
CA ASP A 270 18.52 6.81 -6.21
C ASP A 270 17.11 7.31 -5.87
N LEU A 271 16.12 6.68 -6.49
CA LEU A 271 14.71 6.80 -6.14
C LEU A 271 14.21 5.47 -5.58
N SER A 272 13.29 5.51 -4.62
CA SER A 272 12.77 4.29 -4.03
C SER A 272 11.26 4.33 -3.81
N CYS A 273 10.65 3.16 -3.91
CA CYS A 273 9.25 2.90 -3.57
C CYS A 273 9.16 1.76 -2.59
N THR A 274 8.29 1.91 -1.59
CA THR A 274 7.98 0.83 -0.64
C THR A 274 6.48 0.57 -0.65
N PHE A 275 6.12 -0.70 -0.76
CA PHE A 275 4.73 -1.18 -0.77
C PHE A 275 4.66 -2.58 -0.15
N VAL A 276 3.45 -3.06 0.15
CA VAL A 276 3.23 -4.38 0.73
C VAL A 276 2.63 -5.30 -0.33
N ILE A 277 3.20 -6.50 -0.47
CA ILE A 277 2.58 -7.62 -1.19
C ILE A 277 1.95 -8.53 -0.16
N HIS A 278 0.65 -8.73 -0.28
CA HIS A 278 -0.10 -9.70 0.50
C HIS A 278 -0.02 -11.06 -0.18
N VAL A 279 0.51 -12.07 0.51
CA VAL A 279 0.62 -13.44 0.00
C VAL A 279 -0.40 -14.30 0.73
N ALA A 280 -1.40 -14.75 0.02
CA ALA A 280 -2.53 -15.46 0.58
C ALA A 280 -2.62 -16.89 0.09
N GLY A 281 -2.86 -17.81 1.02
CA GLY A 281 -3.28 -19.18 0.72
C GLY A 281 -4.79 -19.32 0.91
N PRO A 282 -5.47 -20.21 0.18
CA PRO A 282 -6.90 -20.45 0.36
C PRO A 282 -7.20 -21.11 1.71
N GLY A 283 -8.45 -20.97 2.17
CA GLY A 283 -8.98 -21.69 3.30
C GLY A 283 -8.54 -21.16 4.67
N LEU A 284 -8.30 -22.07 5.59
CA LEU A 284 -7.83 -21.79 6.95
C LEU A 284 -6.35 -22.11 7.07
N ARG A 285 -5.58 -21.15 7.57
CA ARG A 285 -4.18 -21.33 7.97
C ARG A 285 -4.00 -20.89 9.40
N VAL A 286 -3.31 -21.68 10.19
CA VAL A 286 -2.85 -21.35 11.53
C VAL A 286 -1.32 -21.41 11.53
N GLU A 287 -0.71 -20.36 12.03
CA GLU A 287 0.74 -20.18 12.06
C GLU A 287 1.21 -19.98 13.50
N LEU A 288 2.24 -20.69 13.88
CA LEU A 288 2.90 -20.58 15.17
C LEU A 288 4.29 -19.99 14.97
N CYS A 289 4.57 -18.93 15.70
CA CYS A 289 5.87 -18.29 15.77
C CYS A 289 6.33 -18.29 17.23
N TRP A 290 7.63 -18.34 17.46
CA TRP A 290 8.20 -18.10 18.77
C TRP A 290 9.56 -17.44 18.67
N GLU A 291 9.88 -16.66 19.68
CA GLU A 291 11.18 -16.04 19.77
C GLU A 291 12.13 -16.90 20.59
N GLY A 292 13.40 -16.79 20.37
CA GLY A 292 14.38 -17.38 21.24
C GLY A 292 15.75 -17.52 20.62
N THR A 293 16.73 -17.23 21.44
CA THR A 293 18.13 -17.62 21.22
C THR A 293 18.31 -18.96 21.90
N GLY A 294 18.44 -20.02 21.12
CA GLY A 294 18.65 -21.36 21.64
C GLY A 294 17.70 -22.38 21.02
N SER A 295 18.03 -23.64 21.18
CA SER A 295 17.19 -24.74 20.72
C SER A 295 15.92 -24.76 21.57
N ARG A 296 14.79 -24.37 21.00
CA ARG A 296 13.46 -24.47 21.57
C ARG A 296 12.53 -25.00 20.51
N ASP A 297 11.92 -26.11 20.85
CA ASP A 297 11.00 -26.83 19.98
C ASP A 297 9.59 -26.63 20.51
N VAL A 298 8.76 -25.96 19.71
CA VAL A 298 7.39 -25.60 20.08
C VAL A 298 6.47 -26.02 18.95
N ASP A 299 5.63 -27.02 19.23
CA ASP A 299 4.77 -27.67 18.25
C ASP A 299 3.39 -27.00 18.13
N LEU A 300 2.91 -26.86 16.91
CA LEU A 300 1.55 -26.50 16.60
C LEU A 300 0.66 -27.71 16.46
N HIS A 301 -0.49 -27.65 17.07
CA HIS A 301 -1.53 -28.68 17.03
C HIS A 301 -2.86 -28.12 16.57
N MET A 302 -3.61 -28.88 15.79
CA MET A 302 -4.98 -28.56 15.43
C MET A 302 -5.84 -29.80 15.37
N MET A 303 -7.04 -29.72 15.94
CA MET A 303 -8.01 -30.83 15.98
C MET A 303 -9.41 -30.32 15.68
N ARG A 304 -10.21 -31.15 14.99
CA ARG A 304 -11.65 -30.88 14.85
C ARG A 304 -12.36 -31.00 16.19
N ASN A 305 -13.22 -30.04 16.47
CA ASN A 305 -13.94 -29.97 17.76
C ASN A 305 -14.90 -31.16 17.99
N ASP A 306 -15.42 -31.77 16.96
CA ASP A 306 -16.35 -32.92 17.03
C ASP A 306 -15.67 -34.22 17.46
N PHE A 307 -14.35 -34.32 17.39
CA PHE A 307 -13.64 -35.54 17.84
C PHE A 307 -13.59 -35.65 19.36
N HIS A 308 -13.45 -34.57 20.09
CA HIS A 308 -13.36 -34.52 21.56
C HIS A 308 -12.37 -35.53 22.15
N GLN A 309 -11.27 -35.79 21.44
CA GLN A 309 -10.21 -36.67 21.88
C GLN A 309 -9.15 -35.90 22.64
N ASP A 310 -8.29 -36.59 23.36
CA ASP A 310 -7.12 -35.97 23.99
C ASP A 310 -6.13 -35.50 22.91
N TRP A 311 -5.40 -34.42 23.23
CA TRP A 311 -4.30 -33.94 22.39
C TRP A 311 -3.21 -35.01 22.28
N CYS A 312 -2.44 -35.00 21.21
CA CYS A 312 -1.49 -36.04 20.81
C CYS A 312 -2.13 -37.39 20.45
N ALA A 313 -3.43 -37.42 20.22
CA ALA A 313 -4.11 -38.60 19.69
C ALA A 313 -3.83 -38.75 18.19
N GLU A 314 -3.00 -39.71 17.81
CA GLU A 314 -2.47 -39.84 16.45
C GLU A 314 -3.54 -39.96 15.34
N ASP A 315 -4.75 -40.39 15.66
CA ASP A 315 -5.85 -40.50 14.68
C ASP A 315 -6.66 -39.22 14.49
N TYR A 316 -6.47 -38.19 15.33
CA TYR A 316 -7.35 -37.02 15.38
C TYR A 316 -6.62 -35.69 15.38
N ASP A 317 -5.44 -35.64 15.98
CA ASP A 317 -4.65 -34.42 16.16
C ASP A 317 -3.67 -34.24 15.00
N CYS A 318 -3.68 -33.09 14.37
CA CYS A 318 -2.73 -32.70 13.35
C CYS A 318 -1.56 -31.99 13.99
N TYR A 319 -0.36 -32.56 13.94
CA TYR A 319 0.89 -32.07 14.49
C TYR A 319 2.09 -32.74 13.80
N TYR A 320 3.30 -32.52 14.24
CA TYR A 320 4.52 -32.98 13.57
C TYR A 320 4.56 -34.50 13.29
N LEU A 321 3.92 -35.34 14.11
CA LEU A 321 3.93 -36.78 13.95
C LEU A 321 2.91 -37.28 12.92
N THR A 322 1.82 -36.55 12.67
CA THR A 322 0.66 -37.05 11.94
C THR A 322 0.31 -36.24 10.68
N CYS A 323 0.87 -35.06 10.51
CA CYS A 323 0.43 -34.11 9.49
C CYS A 323 1.52 -33.63 8.52
N LYS A 324 2.76 -34.12 8.64
CA LYS A 324 3.82 -33.79 7.68
C LYS A 324 3.72 -34.63 6.41
N ALA A 325 4.17 -34.06 5.30
CA ALA A 325 4.24 -34.77 4.02
C ALA A 325 5.09 -36.05 4.07
N SER A 326 6.10 -36.09 4.95
CA SER A 326 6.98 -37.24 5.18
C SER A 326 6.39 -38.34 6.07
N ASN A 327 5.23 -38.11 6.70
CA ASN A 327 4.66 -39.10 7.58
C ASN A 327 4.14 -40.32 6.78
N TRP A 328 4.39 -41.49 7.31
CA TRP A 328 3.93 -42.76 6.72
C TRP A 328 2.41 -42.93 6.80
N LYS A 329 1.76 -42.29 7.75
CA LYS A 329 0.32 -42.22 7.94
C LYS A 329 -0.09 -40.76 8.05
N MET A 330 -0.75 -40.26 7.01
CA MET A 330 -1.21 -38.89 6.98
C MET A 330 -2.56 -38.75 7.66
N GLN A 331 -2.76 -37.63 8.32
CA GLN A 331 -4.03 -37.34 8.97
C GLN A 331 -5.14 -37.20 7.96
N SER A 332 -6.22 -37.96 8.18
CA SER A 332 -7.47 -37.82 7.43
C SER A 332 -8.62 -37.57 8.40
N TRP A 333 -9.24 -36.40 8.26
CA TRP A 333 -10.40 -36.07 9.07
C TRP A 333 -11.73 -36.57 8.49
N GLY A 334 -11.67 -37.44 7.44
CA GLY A 334 -12.84 -38.09 6.87
C GLY A 334 -13.65 -37.22 5.92
N TYR A 335 -13.08 -36.18 5.38
CA TYR A 335 -13.73 -35.41 4.32
C TYR A 335 -13.83 -36.22 3.04
N GLY A 336 -15.09 -36.48 2.61
CA GLY A 336 -15.38 -37.48 1.57
C GLY A 336 -14.93 -37.14 0.15
N ASN A 337 -14.53 -35.91 -0.11
CA ASN A 337 -14.19 -35.41 -1.45
C ASN A 337 -12.74 -34.99 -1.60
N SER A 338 -11.91 -35.17 -0.57
CA SER A 338 -10.48 -34.90 -0.63
C SER A 338 -9.73 -36.23 -0.61
N PRO A 339 -9.41 -36.79 -1.76
CA PRO A 339 -8.59 -37.99 -1.79
C PRO A 339 -7.27 -37.68 -1.08
N ILE A 340 -6.84 -38.58 -0.18
CA ILE A 340 -5.54 -38.45 0.50
C ILE A 340 -4.40 -38.28 -0.53
N ALA A 341 -4.59 -38.80 -1.75
CA ALA A 341 -3.65 -38.66 -2.86
C ALA A 341 -3.42 -37.21 -3.30
N GLU A 342 -4.42 -36.34 -3.21
CA GLU A 342 -4.27 -34.89 -3.52
C GLU A 342 -3.52 -34.13 -2.45
N CYS A 343 -3.52 -34.66 -1.23
CA CYS A 343 -2.80 -34.12 -0.09
C CYS A 343 -1.57 -34.95 0.27
N SER A 344 -1.08 -35.79 -0.62
CA SER A 344 0.07 -36.67 -0.34
C SER A 344 1.40 -35.93 -0.43
N GLY A 345 2.39 -36.43 0.27
CA GLY A 345 3.77 -35.98 0.17
C GLY A 345 4.34 -36.15 -1.23
N GLY A 346 5.25 -35.27 -1.63
CA GLY A 346 5.97 -35.36 -2.88
C GLY A 346 6.92 -36.55 -2.95
N PRO A 347 7.55 -36.77 -4.12
CA PRO A 347 8.47 -37.88 -4.33
C PRO A 347 9.66 -37.93 -3.36
N GLU A 348 10.01 -36.78 -2.79
CA GLU A 348 11.08 -36.62 -1.81
C GLU A 348 10.60 -36.66 -0.35
N GLY A 349 9.29 -36.88 -0.12
CA GLY A 349 8.69 -37.09 1.20
C GLY A 349 8.45 -35.83 2.04
N ASP A 350 9.15 -34.73 1.77
CA ASP A 350 9.12 -33.51 2.62
C ASP A 350 8.27 -32.37 2.04
N GLN A 351 7.67 -32.58 0.86
CA GLN A 351 6.90 -31.55 0.17
C GLN A 351 5.52 -32.07 -0.22
N TRP A 352 4.51 -31.22 -0.06
CA TRP A 352 3.16 -31.47 -0.53
C TRP A 352 3.08 -31.29 -2.05
N ILE A 353 2.43 -32.24 -2.76
CA ILE A 353 2.30 -32.21 -4.23
C ILE A 353 1.21 -31.27 -4.66
N ASP A 354 0.02 -31.42 -4.09
CA ASP A 354 -1.18 -30.65 -4.46
C ASP A 354 -1.60 -29.76 -3.30
N LYS A 355 -1.58 -28.46 -3.52
CA LYS A 355 -1.96 -27.42 -2.57
C LYS A 355 -3.18 -26.68 -3.10
N GLY A 356 -4.01 -26.17 -2.20
CA GLY A 356 -5.20 -25.40 -2.55
C GLY A 356 -6.51 -26.21 -2.66
N TYR A 357 -6.45 -27.54 -2.53
CA TYR A 357 -7.63 -28.43 -2.68
C TYR A 357 -7.86 -29.33 -1.50
N CYS A 358 -7.01 -29.30 -0.49
CA CYS A 358 -7.03 -30.27 0.59
C CYS A 358 -8.00 -29.85 1.70
N SER A 359 -9.03 -30.65 1.96
CA SER A 359 -9.90 -30.49 3.14
C SER A 359 -9.32 -31.13 4.39
N ASN A 360 -8.36 -32.04 4.26
CA ASN A 360 -7.62 -32.59 5.38
C ASN A 360 -6.52 -31.61 5.81
N PRO A 361 -6.14 -31.64 7.08
CA PRO A 361 -5.11 -30.74 7.58
C PRO A 361 -3.74 -31.12 7.05
N ARG A 362 -2.88 -30.12 6.93
CA ARG A 362 -1.51 -30.24 6.44
C ARG A 362 -0.57 -29.37 7.28
N LEU A 363 0.43 -29.95 7.90
CA LEU A 363 1.56 -29.23 8.49
C LEU A 363 2.62 -29.05 7.40
N ASP A 364 2.83 -27.83 6.93
CA ASP A 364 3.75 -27.52 5.86
C ASP A 364 5.19 -27.45 6.33
N ILE A 365 5.41 -26.94 7.53
CA ILE A 365 6.72 -26.77 8.15
C ILE A 365 6.64 -27.27 9.58
N ASP A 366 7.58 -28.12 9.93
CA ASP A 366 7.90 -28.59 11.27
C ASP A 366 9.27 -27.99 11.64
N ASN A 367 9.27 -27.02 12.55
CA ASN A 367 10.47 -26.26 12.88
C ASN A 367 10.97 -26.59 14.29
N ILE A 368 12.08 -27.30 14.36
CA ILE A 368 12.65 -27.80 15.63
C ILE A 368 13.48 -26.74 16.36
N ASP A 369 14.21 -25.86 15.65
CA ASP A 369 15.26 -25.05 16.30
C ASP A 369 15.61 -23.73 15.61
N LYS A 370 14.88 -23.34 14.57
CA LYS A 370 15.26 -22.17 13.77
C LYS A 370 14.37 -20.97 14.13
N PRO A 371 14.91 -19.96 14.84
CA PRO A 371 14.14 -18.78 15.16
C PRO A 371 13.63 -18.10 13.88
N GLY A 372 12.39 -17.63 13.92
CA GLY A 372 11.76 -16.90 12.82
C GLY A 372 11.27 -17.78 11.67
N ILE A 373 11.35 -19.11 11.73
CA ILE A 373 10.64 -20.01 10.84
C ILE A 373 9.38 -20.46 11.56
N PRO A 374 8.18 -20.23 11.01
CA PRO A 374 6.95 -20.65 11.65
C PRO A 374 6.74 -22.16 11.50
N GLU A 375 5.94 -22.72 12.39
CA GLU A 375 5.12 -23.86 12.05
C GLU A 375 3.79 -23.41 11.51
N ASN A 376 3.20 -24.15 10.58
CA ASN A 376 1.88 -23.82 10.09
C ASN A 376 1.07 -25.05 9.68
N ILE A 377 -0.19 -25.03 10.09
CA ILE A 377 -1.20 -26.01 9.68
C ILE A 377 -2.20 -25.32 8.76
N ASN A 378 -2.44 -25.93 7.59
CA ASN A 378 -3.41 -25.47 6.61
C ASN A 378 -4.54 -26.46 6.43
N VAL A 379 -5.74 -25.94 6.20
CA VAL A 379 -6.89 -26.62 5.65
C VAL A 379 -7.33 -25.83 4.43
N ASP A 380 -6.87 -26.20 3.25
CA ASP A 380 -7.03 -25.39 2.03
C ASP A 380 -8.52 -25.24 1.61
N ALA A 381 -9.32 -26.27 1.85
CA ALA A 381 -10.74 -26.30 1.50
C ALA A 381 -11.60 -26.77 2.69
N PRO A 382 -11.74 -25.96 3.75
CA PRO A 382 -12.55 -26.34 4.90
C PRO A 382 -14.03 -26.41 4.53
N GLU A 383 -14.77 -27.28 5.21
CA GLU A 383 -16.21 -27.38 5.02
C GLU A 383 -16.97 -26.35 5.87
N THR A 384 -18.16 -25.97 5.38
CA THR A 384 -19.07 -25.09 6.14
C THR A 384 -19.53 -25.75 7.44
N GLY A 385 -19.47 -24.97 8.51
CA GLY A 385 -19.93 -25.37 9.85
C GLY A 385 -18.94 -26.22 10.62
N GLN A 386 -17.73 -26.45 10.09
CA GLN A 386 -16.67 -27.11 10.85
C GLN A 386 -16.10 -26.19 11.92
N THR A 387 -15.68 -26.79 13.00
CA THR A 387 -15.02 -26.07 14.09
C THR A 387 -13.73 -26.79 14.46
N PHE A 388 -12.65 -26.01 14.57
CA PHE A 388 -11.31 -26.48 14.89
C PHE A 388 -10.87 -25.88 16.22
N ARG A 389 -10.06 -26.61 16.97
CA ARG A 389 -9.32 -26.08 18.10
C ARG A 389 -7.83 -26.09 17.82
N VAL A 390 -7.15 -25.06 18.31
CA VAL A 390 -5.72 -24.83 18.19
C VAL A 390 -5.08 -24.94 19.56
N MET A 391 -3.98 -25.66 19.62
CA MET A 391 -3.15 -25.81 20.82
C MET A 391 -1.67 -25.67 20.42
N VAL A 392 -0.87 -25.14 21.33
CA VAL A 392 0.58 -25.04 21.23
C VAL A 392 1.19 -25.86 22.35
N HIS A 393 2.20 -26.67 22.03
CA HIS A 393 2.91 -27.53 22.96
C HIS A 393 4.39 -27.14 23.03
N TYR A 394 4.95 -27.08 24.24
CA TYR A 394 6.39 -26.90 24.42
C TYR A 394 7.05 -28.27 24.44
N TYR A 395 7.61 -28.68 23.31
CA TYR A 395 8.18 -30.02 23.16
C TYR A 395 9.56 -30.15 23.82
N ASP A 396 10.53 -29.31 23.43
CA ASP A 396 11.90 -29.39 23.98
C ASP A 396 12.54 -28.00 24.12
N GLY A 397 13.47 -27.91 25.05
CA GLY A 397 14.27 -26.69 25.24
C GLY A 397 14.33 -26.24 26.69
N SER A 398 14.74 -25.00 26.91
CA SER A 398 14.88 -24.41 28.22
C SER A 398 14.42 -22.95 28.25
N GLY A 399 13.93 -22.51 29.41
CA GLY A 399 13.40 -21.17 29.61
C GLY A 399 11.93 -21.07 29.20
N GLU A 400 11.45 -19.86 29.04
CA GLU A 400 10.06 -19.56 28.68
C GLU A 400 10.05 -19.01 27.25
N PRO A 401 9.64 -19.80 26.23
CA PRO A 401 9.38 -19.26 24.91
C PRO A 401 8.11 -18.40 24.96
N HIS A 402 8.04 -17.37 24.11
CA HIS A 402 6.84 -16.57 23.93
C HIS A 402 6.19 -16.96 22.61
N PRO A 403 5.36 -18.01 22.59
CA PRO A 403 4.68 -18.43 21.38
C PRO A 403 3.65 -17.38 20.96
N MET A 404 3.61 -17.11 19.66
CA MET A 404 2.62 -16.26 19.02
C MET A 404 1.89 -17.07 17.96
N VAL A 405 0.56 -16.99 17.94
CA VAL A 405 -0.25 -17.68 16.95
C VAL A 405 -0.99 -16.68 16.11
N ASN A 406 -0.80 -16.76 14.79
CA ASN A 406 -1.55 -16.04 13.78
C ASN A 406 -2.58 -16.96 13.12
N ILE A 407 -3.78 -16.45 12.90
CA ILE A 407 -4.85 -17.16 12.21
C ILE A 407 -5.24 -16.40 10.96
N TYR A 408 -5.16 -17.07 9.82
CA TYR A 408 -5.50 -16.54 8.51
C TYR A 408 -6.73 -17.27 7.98
N CYS A 409 -7.60 -16.53 7.35
CA CYS A 409 -8.79 -17.04 6.69
C CYS A 409 -8.88 -16.47 5.29
N ASP A 410 -8.89 -17.33 4.30
CA ASP A 410 -8.84 -16.97 2.87
C ASP A 410 -7.70 -15.96 2.56
N GLY A 411 -6.53 -16.21 3.17
CA GLY A 411 -5.34 -15.40 3.03
C GLY A 411 -5.21 -14.20 3.98
N HIS A 412 -6.29 -13.76 4.58
CA HIS A 412 -6.27 -12.59 5.47
C HIS A 412 -6.03 -12.98 6.92
N ARG A 413 -5.06 -12.31 7.57
CA ARG A 413 -4.81 -12.48 9.00
C ARG A 413 -5.95 -11.85 9.81
N ILE A 414 -6.74 -12.69 10.48
CA ILE A 414 -7.95 -12.28 11.21
C ILE A 414 -7.78 -12.25 12.71
N ALA A 415 -6.77 -12.95 13.25
CA ALA A 415 -6.44 -12.92 14.68
C ALA A 415 -4.95 -13.16 14.93
N THR A 416 -4.44 -12.58 16.01
CA THR A 416 -3.10 -12.81 16.53
C THR A 416 -3.18 -12.91 18.05
N TYR A 417 -2.54 -13.92 18.64
CA TYR A 417 -2.47 -14.16 20.07
C TYR A 417 -1.05 -14.35 20.53
N GLY A 418 -0.71 -13.90 21.73
CA GLY A 418 0.60 -14.08 22.36
C GLY A 418 1.67 -13.06 21.92
N GLN A 419 1.31 -12.04 21.15
CA GLN A 419 2.23 -10.99 20.73
C GLN A 419 2.51 -9.97 21.84
N ALA A 420 3.65 -9.29 21.74
CA ALA A 420 3.99 -8.17 22.63
C ALA A 420 2.88 -7.09 22.65
N PRO A 421 2.58 -6.46 23.78
CA PRO A 421 3.14 -6.70 25.12
C PRO A 421 2.44 -7.82 25.90
N ASP A 422 1.41 -8.46 25.34
CA ASP A 422 0.59 -9.48 25.99
C ASP A 422 1.13 -10.88 25.66
N PHE A 423 2.29 -11.21 26.25
CA PHE A 423 2.91 -12.51 26.06
C PHE A 423 2.19 -13.63 26.82
N VAL A 424 2.26 -14.85 26.27
CA VAL A 424 1.86 -16.07 26.96
C VAL A 424 2.82 -16.32 28.10
N THR A 425 2.30 -16.41 29.32
CA THR A 425 3.08 -16.62 30.54
C THR A 425 2.83 -18.00 31.15
N GLY A 426 3.81 -18.55 31.88
CA GLY A 426 3.73 -19.89 32.47
C GLY A 426 3.93 -21.02 31.47
N PHE A 427 4.38 -20.72 30.26
CA PHE A 427 4.70 -21.66 29.21
C PHE A 427 6.20 -22.00 29.25
N ASN A 428 6.62 -22.74 30.29
CA ASN A 428 8.02 -22.84 30.71
C ASN A 428 8.51 -24.27 31.05
N ASP A 429 7.70 -25.30 30.80
CA ASP A 429 8.02 -26.68 31.06
C ASP A 429 7.97 -27.51 29.77
N ALA A 430 9.13 -27.87 29.25
CA ALA A 430 9.26 -28.71 28.06
C ALA A 430 8.96 -30.17 28.41
N GLY A 431 8.02 -30.79 27.69
CA GLY A 431 7.48 -32.09 28.07
C GLY A 431 7.81 -33.26 27.15
N GLY A 432 8.33 -32.99 25.96
CA GLY A 432 8.63 -34.05 25.00
C GLY A 432 7.41 -34.76 24.43
N TYR A 433 7.60 -35.98 24.02
CA TYR A 433 6.59 -36.81 23.42
C TYR A 433 5.34 -36.98 24.29
N GLY A 434 4.16 -36.95 23.66
CA GLY A 434 2.89 -37.22 24.32
C GLY A 434 2.22 -36.01 24.99
N CYS A 435 2.55 -34.77 24.55
CA CYS A 435 1.97 -33.53 25.05
C CYS A 435 2.05 -33.36 26.58
N GLN A 436 3.15 -33.82 27.17
CA GLN A 436 3.45 -33.50 28.56
C GLN A 436 4.03 -32.07 28.62
N GLY A 437 4.26 -31.57 29.86
CA GLY A 437 4.77 -30.22 30.06
C GLY A 437 3.74 -29.14 29.79
N SER A 438 4.20 -27.98 29.26
CA SER A 438 3.35 -26.81 29.02
C SER A 438 2.60 -26.94 27.73
N THR A 439 1.30 -26.72 27.78
CA THR A 439 0.41 -26.62 26.61
C THR A 439 -0.44 -25.37 26.73
N TRP A 440 -0.66 -24.68 25.61
CA TRP A 440 -1.51 -23.50 25.52
C TRP A 440 -2.70 -23.75 24.62
N ARG A 441 -3.92 -23.68 25.15
CA ARG A 441 -5.19 -23.75 24.39
C ARG A 441 -5.45 -22.38 23.79
N VAL A 442 -5.27 -22.22 22.47
CA VAL A 442 -5.22 -20.90 21.83
C VAL A 442 -6.62 -20.39 21.50
N ALA A 443 -7.29 -21.10 20.61
CA ALA A 443 -8.54 -20.64 20.04
C ALA A 443 -9.39 -21.79 19.51
N GLU A 444 -10.69 -21.49 19.35
CA GLU A 444 -11.64 -22.25 18.58
C GLU A 444 -12.00 -21.47 17.31
N ILE A 445 -11.97 -22.11 16.15
CA ILE A 445 -12.17 -21.50 14.85
C ILE A 445 -13.33 -22.24 14.16
N LYS A 446 -14.38 -21.51 13.85
CA LYS A 446 -15.49 -22.04 13.05
C LYS A 446 -15.34 -21.53 11.62
N THR A 447 -15.43 -22.44 10.64
CA THR A 447 -15.39 -22.10 9.22
C THR A 447 -16.76 -22.18 8.58
N ASP A 448 -17.04 -21.21 7.70
CA ASP A 448 -18.17 -21.24 6.77
C ASP A 448 -17.66 -20.93 5.36
N VAL A 449 -18.22 -21.54 4.34
CA VAL A 449 -17.84 -21.30 2.95
C VAL A 449 -18.99 -20.61 2.23
N SER A 450 -18.73 -19.44 1.68
CA SER A 450 -19.72 -18.65 0.94
C SER A 450 -19.13 -18.12 -0.35
N SER A 451 -19.80 -18.38 -1.47
CA SER A 451 -19.38 -17.92 -2.80
C SER A 451 -17.95 -18.32 -3.20
N GLY A 452 -17.44 -19.44 -2.66
CA GLY A 452 -16.08 -19.92 -2.92
C GLY A 452 -15.02 -19.39 -1.98
N SER A 453 -15.35 -18.44 -1.10
CA SER A 453 -14.44 -17.90 -0.07
C SER A 453 -14.70 -18.53 1.28
N THR A 454 -13.65 -18.73 2.06
CA THR A 454 -13.70 -19.20 3.43
C THR A 454 -13.89 -18.01 4.38
N ILE A 455 -14.84 -18.13 5.28
CA ILE A 455 -15.10 -17.16 6.37
C ILE A 455 -14.85 -17.87 7.68
N CYS A 456 -14.11 -17.25 8.59
CA CYS A 456 -13.78 -17.81 9.90
C CYS A 456 -14.29 -16.94 11.04
N ASP A 457 -14.96 -17.59 12.00
CA ASP A 457 -15.28 -17.01 13.31
C ASP A 457 -14.31 -17.57 14.34
N VAL A 458 -13.48 -16.70 14.93
CA VAL A 458 -12.40 -17.07 15.83
C VAL A 458 -12.72 -16.64 17.25
N ARG A 459 -12.66 -17.56 18.16
CA ARG A 459 -12.87 -17.33 19.57
C ARG A 459 -11.65 -17.78 20.38
N ALA A 460 -11.01 -16.83 21.09
CA ALA A 460 -9.93 -17.15 22.02
C ALA A 460 -10.41 -18.09 23.12
N LEU A 461 -9.55 -19.01 23.55
CA LEU A 461 -9.78 -19.86 24.69
C LEU A 461 -9.10 -19.26 25.93
N HIS A 462 -9.83 -19.24 27.02
CA HIS A 462 -9.39 -18.66 28.29
C HIS A 462 -9.37 -19.72 29.39
N PRO A 463 -8.65 -19.50 30.49
CA PRO A 463 -8.69 -20.41 31.62
C PRO A 463 -10.12 -20.65 32.11
N PRO A 464 -10.44 -21.81 32.67
CA PRO A 464 -11.80 -22.15 33.11
C PRO A 464 -12.39 -21.07 34.02
N ASN A 465 -13.63 -20.64 33.70
CA ASN A 465 -14.37 -19.58 34.40
C ASN A 465 -13.76 -18.17 34.30
N GLN A 466 -12.88 -17.91 33.33
CA GLN A 466 -12.31 -16.60 33.03
C GLN A 466 -12.67 -16.20 31.60
N ASN A 467 -12.72 -14.88 31.35
CA ASN A 467 -13.00 -14.31 30.02
C ASN A 467 -11.77 -13.59 29.44
N THR A 468 -10.63 -13.70 30.11
CA THR A 468 -9.36 -13.08 29.71
C THR A 468 -8.20 -13.98 30.12
N GLY A 469 -7.00 -13.70 29.59
CA GLY A 469 -5.79 -14.47 29.82
C GLY A 469 -5.69 -15.70 28.94
N TYR A 470 -4.53 -16.29 28.89
CA TYR A 470 -4.23 -17.47 28.07
C TYR A 470 -4.44 -18.76 28.87
N ASP A 471 -5.08 -19.76 28.26
CA ASP A 471 -5.32 -21.07 28.92
C ASP A 471 -4.08 -21.96 28.79
N VAL A 472 -3.09 -21.66 29.61
CA VAL A 472 -1.87 -22.47 29.72
C VAL A 472 -2.06 -23.56 30.78
N ARG A 473 -1.77 -24.80 30.43
CA ARG A 473 -1.89 -25.99 31.29
C ARG A 473 -0.60 -26.77 31.34
N GLN A 474 -0.46 -27.55 32.41
CA GLN A 474 0.73 -28.35 32.64
C GLN A 474 0.36 -29.82 32.71
N ASN A 475 1.15 -30.67 32.05
CA ASN A 475 1.07 -32.11 32.15
C ASN A 475 -0.34 -32.70 31.95
N THR A 476 -1.06 -32.16 30.96
CA THR A 476 -2.40 -32.67 30.61
C THR A 476 -2.66 -32.65 29.10
N THR A 477 -3.12 -33.80 28.62
CA THR A 477 -3.56 -33.99 27.22
C THR A 477 -5.04 -33.68 27.03
N SER A 478 -5.76 -33.31 28.10
CA SER A 478 -7.19 -33.08 28.02
C SER A 478 -7.56 -32.05 26.95
N TYR A 479 -8.48 -32.39 26.10
CA TYR A 479 -9.04 -31.48 25.09
C TYR A 479 -9.83 -30.31 25.71
N GLN A 480 -10.48 -30.56 26.86
CA GLN A 480 -11.30 -29.58 27.58
C GLN A 480 -10.48 -28.67 28.43
#